data_e5c019dccb2ed096faf4203febeeaf0d
#
_entry.id   e5c019dccb2ed096faf4203febeeaf0d
#
_cell.length_a   1.000
_cell.length_b   1.000
_cell.length_c   1.000
_cell.angle_alpha   90.00
_cell.angle_beta   90.00
_cell.angle_gamma   90.00
#
_symmetry.space_group_name_H-M   'P 1'
#
loop_
_entity.id
_entity.type
_entity.pdbx_description
1 polymer ?
#
loop_
_entity_poly.entity_id
_entity_poly.type
_entity_poly.pdbx_seq_one_letter_code
_entity_poly.pdbx_strand_id
1 'polypeptide(L)'
;MDKKIIMQYKASFDSIVQYIESDDAKEQIEVWFARELQSILGYARWENFLVAIHRAMDSCKSQNISVDDHFREVTKMISIGKGGKREVSDFMLTRYACYLIAQNGDPKKEEIAFAQSYFALQTRKAELIEERLNLLSRLETRDKLKVSEKQLSQNIFQRGVDDKGFGRIRSKGDTALFGGYSTEEMKIRLGVKSKGH
;
A
#
# COMPACT_ATOMS: atom_id res chain seq x y z
N MET A 1 -17.61 4.60 -18.84
CA MET A 1 -17.34 3.17 -19.02
C MET A 1 -18.41 2.39 -18.28
N ASP A 2 -19.02 1.39 -18.92
CA ASP A 2 -20.13 0.61 -18.35
C ASP A 2 -19.62 -0.27 -17.19
N LYS A 3 -20.38 -0.30 -16.08
CA LYS A 3 -20.06 -1.09 -14.87
C LYS A 3 -19.86 -2.59 -15.18
N LYS A 4 -20.60 -3.09 -16.16
CA LYS A 4 -20.52 -4.49 -16.62
C LYS A 4 -19.16 -4.78 -17.28
N ILE A 5 -18.65 -3.86 -18.10
CA ILE A 5 -17.35 -3.96 -18.77
C ILE A 5 -16.23 -3.92 -17.73
N ILE A 6 -16.33 -3.01 -16.73
CA ILE A 6 -15.37 -2.94 -15.61
C ILE A 6 -15.28 -4.25 -14.84
N MET A 7 -16.42 -4.87 -14.54
CA MET A 7 -16.46 -6.16 -13.85
C MET A 7 -15.85 -7.29 -14.68
N GLN A 8 -16.06 -7.28 -15.99
CA GLN A 8 -15.53 -8.29 -16.90
C GLN A 8 -14.00 -8.23 -16.99
N TYR A 9 -13.42 -7.04 -17.21
CA TYR A 9 -11.96 -6.87 -17.23
C TYR A 9 -11.30 -7.21 -15.89
N LYS A 10 -11.94 -6.81 -14.77
CA LYS A 10 -11.47 -7.21 -13.44
C LYS A 10 -11.44 -8.72 -13.30
N ALA A 11 -12.53 -9.40 -13.65
CA ALA A 11 -12.61 -10.86 -13.57
C ALA A 11 -11.56 -11.54 -14.45
N SER A 12 -11.30 -11.01 -15.66
CA SER A 12 -10.24 -11.51 -16.53
C SER A 12 -8.85 -11.33 -15.94
N PHE A 13 -8.55 -10.18 -15.33
CA PHE A 13 -7.27 -9.92 -14.65
C PHE A 13 -7.10 -10.82 -13.42
N ASP A 14 -8.12 -10.95 -12.60
CA ASP A 14 -8.09 -11.78 -11.40
C ASP A 14 -8.03 -13.28 -11.73
N SER A 15 -8.53 -13.71 -12.90
CA SER A 15 -8.54 -15.13 -13.31
C SER A 15 -7.17 -15.69 -13.69
N ILE A 16 -6.20 -14.85 -14.01
CA ILE A 16 -4.84 -15.27 -14.40
C ILE A 16 -3.82 -15.12 -13.26
N VAL A 17 -4.26 -14.71 -12.08
CA VAL A 17 -3.38 -14.65 -10.90
C VAL A 17 -2.94 -16.07 -10.53
N GLN A 18 -1.66 -16.23 -10.23
CA GLN A 18 -1.10 -17.46 -9.67
C GLN A 18 -0.45 -17.16 -8.33
N TYR A 19 -0.40 -18.16 -7.48
CA TYR A 19 0.18 -18.05 -6.15
C TYR A 19 1.41 -18.94 -6.09
N ILE A 20 2.53 -18.34 -5.71
CA ILE A 20 3.79 -19.07 -5.44
C ILE A 20 4.11 -18.99 -3.95
N GLU A 21 4.73 -20.02 -3.43
CA GLU A 21 5.23 -20.00 -2.05
C GLU A 21 6.53 -19.19 -2.01
N SER A 22 6.68 -18.36 -0.98
CA SER A 22 7.95 -17.68 -0.72
C SER A 22 9.02 -18.70 -0.31
N ASP A 23 10.30 -18.36 -0.51
CA ASP A 23 11.43 -19.23 -0.15
C ASP A 23 11.40 -19.67 1.33
N ASP A 24 10.77 -18.88 2.20
CA ASP A 24 10.56 -19.21 3.63
C ASP A 24 9.29 -20.05 3.89
N ALA A 25 8.54 -20.46 2.86
CA ALA A 25 7.28 -21.23 2.91
C ALA A 25 6.20 -20.66 3.86
N LYS A 26 6.27 -19.36 4.20
CA LYS A 26 5.35 -18.73 5.16
C LYS A 26 4.29 -17.86 4.52
N GLU A 27 4.53 -17.38 3.29
CA GLU A 27 3.62 -16.46 2.61
C GLU A 27 3.39 -16.91 1.16
N GLN A 28 2.14 -16.76 0.70
CA GLN A 28 1.79 -16.91 -0.70
C GLN A 28 1.92 -15.58 -1.40
N ILE A 29 2.70 -15.55 -2.46
CA ILE A 29 2.94 -14.35 -3.27
C ILE A 29 2.09 -14.43 -4.53
N GLU A 30 1.30 -13.40 -4.79
CA GLU A 30 0.54 -13.26 -6.03
C GLU A 30 1.46 -12.89 -7.19
N VAL A 31 1.37 -13.64 -8.28
CA VAL A 31 2.14 -13.39 -9.50
C VAL A 31 1.29 -13.53 -10.76
N TRP A 32 1.70 -12.84 -11.81
CA TRP A 32 1.12 -12.89 -13.16
C TRP A 32 2.18 -13.27 -14.17
N PHE A 33 1.82 -14.09 -15.16
CA PHE A 33 2.70 -14.33 -16.29
C PHE A 33 2.42 -13.35 -17.41
N ALA A 34 3.48 -12.75 -17.94
CA ALA A 34 3.38 -11.67 -18.93
C ALA A 34 2.66 -12.10 -20.20
N ARG A 35 2.83 -13.36 -20.66
CA ARG A 35 2.11 -13.87 -21.85
C ARG A 35 0.60 -14.02 -21.65
N GLU A 36 0.17 -14.26 -20.43
CA GLU A 36 -1.25 -14.30 -20.11
C GLU A 36 -1.80 -12.85 -20.01
N LEU A 37 -1.05 -11.97 -19.36
CA LEU A 37 -1.37 -10.56 -19.24
C LEU A 37 -1.40 -9.83 -20.60
N GLN A 38 -0.55 -10.22 -21.55
CA GLN A 38 -0.51 -9.69 -22.90
C GLN A 38 -1.90 -9.69 -23.57
N SER A 39 -2.59 -10.81 -23.48
CA SER A 39 -3.93 -10.96 -24.09
C SER A 39 -4.97 -10.07 -23.43
N ILE A 40 -4.92 -9.96 -22.10
CA ILE A 40 -5.86 -9.16 -21.30
C ILE A 40 -5.65 -7.67 -21.54
N LEU A 41 -4.39 -7.24 -21.78
CA LEU A 41 -4.07 -5.85 -22.09
C LEU A 41 -4.18 -5.52 -23.60
N GLY A 42 -4.78 -6.41 -24.39
CA GLY A 42 -5.10 -6.19 -25.80
C GLY A 42 -3.88 -6.12 -26.73
N TYR A 43 -2.75 -6.76 -26.39
CA TYR A 43 -1.58 -6.80 -27.25
C TYR A 43 -1.60 -8.04 -28.14
N ALA A 44 -1.76 -7.85 -29.46
CA ALA A 44 -1.75 -8.94 -30.43
C ALA A 44 -0.35 -9.54 -30.63
N ARG A 45 0.72 -8.76 -30.50
CA ARG A 45 2.10 -9.18 -30.74
C ARG A 45 2.93 -9.04 -29.47
N TRP A 46 3.73 -10.09 -29.20
CA TRP A 46 4.62 -10.15 -28.05
C TRP A 46 5.65 -9.01 -28.05
N GLU A 47 6.22 -8.71 -29.22
CA GLU A 47 7.25 -7.69 -29.37
C GLU A 47 6.75 -6.30 -28.94
N ASN A 48 5.48 -5.98 -29.27
CA ASN A 48 4.86 -4.73 -28.87
C ASN A 48 4.58 -4.67 -27.36
N PHE A 49 4.21 -5.81 -26.78
CA PHE A 49 4.01 -5.91 -25.35
C PHE A 49 5.33 -5.83 -24.58
N LEU A 50 6.37 -6.44 -25.11
CA LEU A 50 7.73 -6.39 -24.55
C LEU A 50 8.26 -4.95 -24.45
N VAL A 51 7.93 -4.08 -25.39
CA VAL A 51 8.26 -2.65 -25.29
C VAL A 51 7.61 -2.00 -24.05
N ALA A 52 6.36 -2.32 -23.74
CA ALA A 52 5.71 -1.81 -22.53
C ALA A 52 6.34 -2.37 -21.27
N ILE A 53 6.74 -3.64 -21.26
CA ILE A 53 7.48 -4.28 -20.16
C ILE A 53 8.81 -3.56 -19.94
N HIS A 54 9.61 -3.34 -20.98
CA HIS A 54 10.90 -2.67 -20.83
C HIS A 54 10.76 -1.23 -20.32
N ARG A 55 9.77 -0.48 -20.80
CA ARG A 55 9.47 0.86 -20.26
C ARG A 55 9.08 0.83 -18.78
N ALA A 56 8.34 -0.20 -18.38
CA ALA A 56 8.00 -0.40 -16.97
C ALA A 56 9.23 -0.73 -16.11
N MET A 57 10.14 -1.57 -16.63
CA MET A 57 11.43 -1.85 -15.98
C MET A 57 12.28 -0.57 -15.85
N ASP A 58 12.32 0.27 -16.89
CA ASP A 58 13.05 1.53 -16.85
C ASP A 58 12.43 2.51 -15.84
N SER A 59 11.11 2.48 -15.65
CA SER A 59 10.43 3.21 -14.59
C SER A 59 10.86 2.75 -13.19
N CYS A 60 11.08 1.44 -12.97
CA CYS A 60 11.65 0.91 -11.73
C CYS A 60 13.07 1.44 -11.50
N LYS A 61 13.94 1.33 -12.51
CA LYS A 61 15.33 1.81 -12.41
C LYS A 61 15.41 3.28 -12.06
N SER A 62 14.58 4.12 -12.69
CA SER A 62 14.56 5.57 -12.43
C SER A 62 14.14 5.94 -11.02
N GLN A 63 13.42 5.04 -10.33
CA GLN A 63 12.97 5.20 -8.95
C GLN A 63 13.87 4.47 -7.93
N ASN A 64 15.01 3.89 -8.38
CA ASN A 64 15.90 3.05 -7.57
C ASN A 64 15.19 1.82 -6.95
N ILE A 65 14.17 1.29 -7.64
CA ILE A 65 13.46 0.06 -7.26
C ILE A 65 14.12 -1.11 -7.98
N SER A 66 14.36 -2.22 -7.28
CA SER A 66 14.93 -3.43 -7.85
C SER A 66 14.00 -3.99 -8.93
N VAL A 67 14.51 -4.15 -10.15
CA VAL A 67 13.74 -4.73 -11.26
C VAL A 67 13.49 -6.22 -11.01
N ASP A 68 14.47 -6.95 -10.50
CA ASP A 68 14.42 -8.41 -10.31
C ASP A 68 13.37 -8.83 -9.28
N ASP A 69 13.03 -7.93 -8.32
CA ASP A 69 12.00 -8.18 -7.33
C ASP A 69 10.58 -8.13 -7.94
N HIS A 70 10.43 -7.49 -9.11
CA HIS A 70 9.13 -7.26 -9.74
C HIS A 70 8.96 -7.89 -11.10
N PHE A 71 10.07 -8.10 -11.84
CA PHE A 71 10.10 -8.65 -13.20
C PHE A 71 11.12 -9.78 -13.26
N ARG A 72 10.70 -11.00 -13.03
CA ARG A 72 11.58 -12.16 -13.08
C ARG A 72 11.45 -12.86 -14.43
N GLU A 73 12.56 -12.95 -15.17
CA GLU A 73 12.60 -13.74 -16.41
C GLU A 73 12.42 -15.22 -16.11
N VAL A 74 11.54 -15.86 -16.87
CA VAL A 74 11.24 -17.29 -16.76
C VAL A 74 11.06 -17.90 -18.16
N THR A 75 11.17 -19.21 -18.24
CA THR A 75 10.90 -19.97 -19.47
C THR A 75 9.60 -20.72 -19.33
N LYS A 76 8.70 -20.59 -20.32
CA LYS A 76 7.42 -21.31 -20.39
C LYS A 76 7.39 -22.25 -21.58
N MET A 77 6.92 -23.48 -21.38
CA MET A 77 6.68 -24.43 -22.46
C MET A 77 5.32 -24.15 -23.08
N ILE A 78 5.30 -23.86 -24.36
CA ILE A 78 4.05 -23.73 -25.14
C ILE A 78 3.89 -24.91 -26.10
N SER A 79 2.65 -25.36 -26.29
CA SER A 79 2.34 -26.39 -27.30
C SER A 79 2.30 -25.76 -28.68
N ILE A 80 3.07 -26.28 -29.59
CA ILE A 80 3.01 -25.98 -31.03
C ILE A 80 2.30 -27.13 -31.75
N GLY A 81 1.57 -26.81 -32.84
CA GLY A 81 0.75 -27.79 -33.56
C GLY A 81 1.48 -29.11 -33.81
N LYS A 82 0.77 -30.23 -33.91
CA LYS A 82 1.25 -31.61 -34.04
C LYS A 82 1.97 -32.20 -32.82
N GLY A 83 1.62 -31.72 -31.60
CA GLY A 83 2.18 -32.33 -30.37
C GLY A 83 3.58 -31.89 -29.97
N GLY A 84 4.19 -30.98 -30.72
CA GLY A 84 5.49 -30.39 -30.36
C GLY A 84 5.32 -29.40 -29.17
N LYS A 85 6.40 -29.30 -28.36
CA LYS A 85 6.52 -28.28 -27.31
C LYS A 85 7.70 -27.37 -27.63
N ARG A 86 7.55 -26.09 -27.37
CA ARG A 86 8.65 -25.11 -27.56
C ARG A 86 8.78 -24.28 -26.29
N GLU A 87 10.03 -24.06 -25.92
CA GLU A 87 10.38 -23.08 -24.89
C GLU A 87 10.25 -21.67 -25.45
N VAL A 88 9.62 -20.81 -24.66
CA VAL A 88 9.50 -19.37 -24.95
C VAL A 88 9.86 -18.59 -23.68
N SER A 89 10.48 -17.45 -23.86
CA SER A 89 10.73 -16.56 -22.74
C SER A 89 9.41 -15.91 -22.29
N ASP A 90 9.27 -15.76 -20.98
CA ASP A 90 8.15 -15.11 -20.33
C ASP A 90 8.67 -14.31 -19.12
N PHE A 91 7.82 -13.54 -18.48
CA PHE A 91 8.13 -12.86 -17.23
C PHE A 91 7.11 -13.24 -16.18
N MET A 92 7.60 -13.50 -14.99
CA MET A 92 6.79 -13.56 -13.78
C MET A 92 6.76 -12.15 -13.17
N LEU A 93 5.58 -11.62 -12.97
CA LEU A 93 5.33 -10.23 -12.65
C LEU A 93 4.62 -10.13 -11.29
N THR A 94 5.03 -9.19 -10.45
CA THR A 94 4.26 -8.80 -9.28
C THR A 94 3.09 -7.90 -9.68
N ARG A 95 2.14 -7.67 -8.77
CA ARG A 95 1.05 -6.69 -8.97
C ARG A 95 1.58 -5.29 -9.30
N TYR A 96 2.68 -4.88 -8.68
CA TYR A 96 3.35 -3.61 -8.96
C TYR A 96 3.89 -3.53 -10.39
N ALA A 97 4.52 -4.62 -10.87
CA ALA A 97 4.97 -4.70 -12.27
C ALA A 97 3.80 -4.58 -13.25
N CYS A 98 2.66 -5.27 -12.98
CA CYS A 98 1.45 -5.16 -13.80
C CYS A 98 0.92 -3.71 -13.85
N TYR A 99 0.97 -3.00 -12.72
CA TYR A 99 0.62 -1.59 -12.64
C TYR A 99 1.51 -0.71 -13.51
N LEU A 100 2.84 -0.87 -13.40
CA LEU A 100 3.79 -0.11 -14.21
C LEU A 100 3.66 -0.41 -15.72
N ILE A 101 3.40 -1.68 -16.10
CA ILE A 101 3.14 -2.06 -17.50
C ILE A 101 1.88 -1.36 -18.01
N ALA A 102 0.79 -1.34 -17.22
CA ALA A 102 -0.42 -0.63 -17.59
C ALA A 102 -0.19 0.87 -17.75
N GLN A 103 0.59 1.50 -16.88
CA GLN A 103 0.94 2.93 -16.97
C GLN A 103 1.78 3.27 -18.22
N ASN A 104 2.66 2.37 -18.64
CA ASN A 104 3.54 2.53 -19.80
C ASN A 104 2.93 1.97 -21.09
N GLY A 105 1.70 1.46 -21.04
CA GLY A 105 0.95 0.95 -22.19
C GLY A 105 0.31 2.06 -23.02
N ASP A 106 -0.22 1.69 -24.20
CA ASP A 106 -0.93 2.63 -25.07
C ASP A 106 -2.31 2.98 -24.51
N PRO A 107 -2.55 4.20 -24.02
CA PRO A 107 -3.82 4.59 -23.40
C PRO A 107 -5.01 4.65 -24.38
N LYS A 108 -4.76 4.55 -25.70
CA LYS A 108 -5.83 4.42 -26.71
C LYS A 108 -6.51 3.06 -26.70
N LYS A 109 -5.87 2.05 -26.12
CA LYS A 109 -6.46 0.73 -25.92
C LYS A 109 -7.43 0.76 -24.74
N GLU A 110 -8.64 0.28 -24.91
CA GLU A 110 -9.64 0.22 -23.85
C GLU A 110 -9.16 -0.61 -22.65
N GLU A 111 -8.47 -1.72 -22.92
CA GLU A 111 -7.91 -2.61 -21.91
C GLU A 111 -6.86 -1.91 -21.03
N ILE A 112 -6.00 -1.10 -21.64
CA ILE A 112 -5.00 -0.31 -20.93
C ILE A 112 -5.67 0.82 -20.12
N ALA A 113 -6.59 1.56 -20.71
CA ALA A 113 -7.33 2.61 -20.00
C ALA A 113 -8.09 2.04 -18.80
N PHE A 114 -8.67 0.84 -18.95
CA PHE A 114 -9.29 0.12 -17.85
C PHE A 114 -8.27 -0.26 -16.77
N ALA A 115 -7.15 -0.89 -17.15
CA ALA A 115 -6.12 -1.31 -16.21
C ALA A 115 -5.57 -0.13 -15.39
N GLN A 116 -5.32 1.01 -16.03
CA GLN A 116 -4.90 2.25 -15.34
C GLN A 116 -5.95 2.70 -14.31
N SER A 117 -7.22 2.73 -14.69
CA SER A 117 -8.32 3.09 -13.79
C SER A 117 -8.48 2.09 -12.64
N TYR A 118 -8.37 0.80 -12.92
CA TYR A 118 -8.45 -0.27 -11.92
C TYR A 118 -7.36 -0.12 -10.86
N PHE A 119 -6.11 0.03 -11.28
CA PHE A 119 -5.00 0.18 -10.35
C PHE A 119 -5.07 1.48 -9.54
N ALA A 120 -5.48 2.60 -10.16
CA ALA A 120 -5.70 3.85 -9.44
C ALA A 120 -6.76 3.71 -8.33
N LEU A 121 -7.86 3.00 -8.61
CA LEU A 121 -8.90 2.71 -7.61
C LEU A 121 -8.40 1.80 -6.48
N GLN A 122 -7.58 0.78 -6.79
CA GLN A 122 -7.02 -0.10 -5.77
C GLN A 122 -6.05 0.64 -4.85
N THR A 123 -5.19 1.49 -5.42
CA THR A 123 -4.29 2.35 -4.64
C THR A 123 -5.08 3.25 -3.69
N ARG A 124 -6.13 3.92 -4.20
CA ARG A 124 -6.96 4.80 -3.35
C ARG A 124 -7.68 4.04 -2.23
N LYS A 125 -8.12 2.81 -2.47
CA LYS A 125 -8.69 1.97 -1.42
C LYS A 125 -7.67 1.62 -0.34
N ALA A 126 -6.45 1.27 -0.72
CA ALA A 126 -5.37 0.97 0.22
C ALA A 126 -5.05 2.18 1.10
N GLU A 127 -4.91 3.37 0.50
CA GLU A 127 -4.69 4.64 1.22
C GLU A 127 -5.80 4.90 2.26
N LEU A 128 -7.08 4.73 1.87
CA LEU A 128 -8.21 4.94 2.79
C LEU A 128 -8.23 3.94 3.95
N ILE A 129 -7.82 2.70 3.71
CA ILE A 129 -7.70 1.69 4.77
C ILE A 129 -6.58 2.08 5.73
N GLU A 130 -5.43 2.47 5.21
CA GLU A 130 -4.28 2.92 6.01
C GLU A 130 -4.63 4.17 6.84
N GLU A 131 -5.29 5.17 6.24
CA GLU A 131 -5.78 6.35 6.96
C GLU A 131 -6.69 5.97 8.14
N ARG A 132 -7.60 5.00 7.92
CA ARG A 132 -8.52 4.49 8.98
C ARG A 132 -7.77 3.76 10.07
N LEU A 133 -6.82 2.89 9.74
CA LEU A 133 -6.02 2.16 10.72
C LEU A 133 -5.20 3.12 11.58
N ASN A 134 -4.58 4.13 10.97
CA ASN A 134 -3.85 5.18 11.67
C ASN A 134 -4.76 5.99 12.61
N LEU A 135 -5.98 6.30 12.18
CA LEU A 135 -6.96 6.99 13.03
C LEU A 135 -7.36 6.12 14.24
N LEU A 136 -7.65 4.84 14.02
CA LEU A 136 -7.99 3.90 15.10
C LEU A 136 -6.85 3.78 16.12
N SER A 137 -5.62 3.61 15.66
CA SER A 137 -4.43 3.54 16.53
C SER A 137 -4.27 4.82 17.37
N ARG A 138 -4.50 6.00 16.79
CA ARG A 138 -4.48 7.27 17.54
C ARG A 138 -5.57 7.33 18.61
N LEU A 139 -6.79 6.86 18.31
CA LEU A 139 -7.89 6.81 19.27
C LEU A 139 -7.60 5.86 20.43
N GLU A 140 -7.11 4.66 20.15
CA GLU A 140 -6.69 3.70 21.19
C GLU A 140 -5.59 4.26 22.09
N THR A 141 -4.58 4.91 21.50
CA THR A 141 -3.51 5.55 22.26
C THR A 141 -4.03 6.66 23.16
N ARG A 142 -4.97 7.47 22.65
CA ARG A 142 -5.63 8.51 23.43
C ARG A 142 -6.43 7.96 24.62
N ASP A 143 -7.13 6.85 24.41
CA ASP A 143 -7.92 6.23 25.48
C ASP A 143 -7.01 5.58 26.54
N LYS A 144 -5.92 4.93 26.14
CA LYS A 144 -4.87 4.44 27.07
C LYS A 144 -4.28 5.57 27.89
N LEU A 145 -4.01 6.74 27.26
CA LEU A 145 -3.49 7.91 27.97
C LEU A 145 -4.49 8.42 29.01
N LYS A 146 -5.78 8.55 28.66
CA LYS A 146 -6.84 8.97 29.61
C LYS A 146 -6.94 8.03 30.82
N VAL A 147 -6.86 6.71 30.59
CA VAL A 147 -6.87 5.73 31.68
C VAL A 147 -5.65 5.90 32.59
N SER A 148 -4.46 6.05 31.99
CA SER A 148 -3.23 6.27 32.74
C SER A 148 -3.23 7.59 33.55
N GLU A 149 -3.76 8.67 32.96
CA GLU A 149 -3.94 9.96 33.66
C GLU A 149 -4.92 9.84 34.84
N LYS A 150 -6.01 9.09 34.67
CA LYS A 150 -6.96 8.83 35.76
C LYS A 150 -6.31 8.05 36.90
N GLN A 151 -5.56 6.99 36.58
CA GLN A 151 -4.83 6.20 37.58
C GLN A 151 -3.78 7.05 38.32
N LEU A 152 -3.01 7.86 37.59
CA LEU A 152 -2.04 8.76 38.20
C LEU A 152 -2.72 9.73 39.15
N SER A 153 -3.82 10.35 38.74
CA SER A 153 -4.60 11.27 39.57
C SER A 153 -5.08 10.58 40.85
N GLN A 154 -5.66 9.37 40.75
CA GLN A 154 -6.10 8.59 41.90
C GLN A 154 -4.96 8.28 42.87
N ASN A 155 -3.81 7.86 42.35
CA ASN A 155 -2.61 7.55 43.19
C ASN A 155 -2.10 8.78 43.93
N ILE A 156 -2.11 9.96 43.29
CA ILE A 156 -1.68 11.23 43.90
C ILE A 156 -2.64 11.61 45.05
N PHE A 157 -3.97 11.53 44.82
CA PHE A 157 -4.96 11.82 45.87
C PHE A 157 -4.90 10.84 47.03
N GLN A 158 -4.73 9.54 46.77
CA GLN A 158 -4.59 8.53 47.83
C GLN A 158 -3.35 8.75 48.73
N ARG A 159 -2.32 9.42 48.22
CA ARG A 159 -1.14 9.80 48.99
C ARG A 159 -1.28 11.10 49.76
N GLY A 160 -2.49 11.70 49.81
CA GLY A 160 -2.80 12.89 50.58
C GLY A 160 -2.21 14.19 50.01
N VAL A 161 -1.93 14.24 48.73
CA VAL A 161 -1.43 15.47 48.07
C VAL A 161 -2.59 16.44 47.87
N ASP A 162 -2.45 17.67 48.30
CA ASP A 162 -3.41 18.75 48.11
C ASP A 162 -3.51 19.22 46.66
N ASP A 163 -4.52 20.00 46.32
CA ASP A 163 -4.77 20.49 44.94
C ASP A 163 -3.59 21.28 44.37
N LYS A 164 -2.86 22.04 45.20
CA LYS A 164 -1.67 22.80 44.78
C LYS A 164 -0.49 21.88 44.48
N GLY A 165 -0.33 20.84 45.28
CA GLY A 165 0.68 19.79 45.09
C GLY A 165 0.38 18.99 43.82
N PHE A 166 -0.89 18.64 43.60
CA PHE A 166 -1.35 17.97 42.38
C PHE A 166 -1.03 18.77 41.12
N GLY A 167 -1.38 20.06 41.11
CA GLY A 167 -1.07 20.97 39.99
C GLY A 167 0.42 21.05 39.70
N ARG A 168 1.29 21.10 40.73
CA ARG A 168 2.74 21.12 40.57
C ARG A 168 3.30 19.83 39.99
N ILE A 169 2.78 18.66 40.44
CA ILE A 169 3.22 17.36 39.92
C ILE A 169 2.85 17.25 38.44
N ARG A 170 1.62 17.59 38.06
CA ARG A 170 1.17 17.57 36.65
C ARG A 170 2.01 18.53 35.79
N SER A 171 2.20 19.76 36.20
CA SER A 171 2.99 20.74 35.45
C SER A 171 4.41 20.27 35.21
N LYS A 172 5.07 19.66 36.22
CA LYS A 172 6.43 19.11 36.06
C LYS A 172 6.43 17.89 35.12
N GLY A 173 5.41 17.03 35.20
CA GLY A 173 5.24 15.88 34.31
C GLY A 173 5.06 16.33 32.85
N ASP A 174 4.19 17.29 32.61
CA ASP A 174 3.96 17.86 31.28
C ASP A 174 5.22 18.52 30.72
N THR A 175 5.93 19.30 31.54
CA THR A 175 7.19 19.94 31.14
C THR A 175 8.27 18.89 30.78
N ALA A 176 8.37 17.81 31.54
CA ALA A 176 9.29 16.71 31.21
C ALA A 176 8.90 15.99 29.93
N LEU A 177 7.60 15.73 29.72
CA LEU A 177 7.06 15.08 28.53
C LEU A 177 7.28 15.92 27.26
N PHE A 178 7.15 17.23 27.37
CA PHE A 178 7.29 18.18 26.26
C PHE A 178 8.69 18.74 26.07
N GLY A 179 9.71 18.10 26.64
CA GLY A 179 11.10 18.49 26.47
C GLY A 179 11.45 19.88 27.02
N GLY A 180 10.83 20.25 28.15
CA GLY A 180 11.05 21.52 28.83
C GLY A 180 9.99 22.59 28.59
N TYR A 181 9.04 22.34 27.66
CA TYR A 181 7.96 23.30 27.37
C TYR A 181 6.74 23.04 28.26
N SER A 182 6.06 24.12 28.67
CA SER A 182 4.78 24.01 29.36
C SER A 182 3.66 23.58 28.40
N THR A 183 2.54 23.09 28.97
CA THR A 183 1.35 22.72 28.19
C THR A 183 0.83 23.88 27.35
N GLU A 184 0.88 25.12 27.87
CA GLU A 184 0.42 26.31 27.12
C GLU A 184 1.35 26.64 25.95
N GLU A 185 2.66 26.58 26.14
CA GLU A 185 3.62 26.80 25.06
C GLU A 185 3.48 25.73 23.96
N MET A 186 3.21 24.47 24.32
CA MET A 186 2.96 23.41 23.35
C MET A 186 1.65 23.61 22.60
N LYS A 187 0.59 24.07 23.24
CA LYS A 187 -0.67 24.42 22.54
C LYS A 187 -0.46 25.50 21.49
N ILE A 188 0.30 26.53 21.82
CA ILE A 188 0.64 27.61 20.88
C ILE A 188 1.43 27.06 19.70
N ARG A 189 2.46 26.26 19.96
CA ARG A 189 3.29 25.63 18.91
C ARG A 189 2.49 24.73 17.97
N LEU A 190 1.51 24.00 18.50
CA LEU A 190 0.66 23.09 17.74
C LEU A 190 -0.57 23.78 17.12
N GLY A 191 -0.72 25.09 17.30
CA GLY A 191 -1.86 25.84 16.77
C GLY A 191 -3.21 25.40 17.35
N VAL A 192 -3.22 24.80 18.55
CA VAL A 192 -4.45 24.35 19.22
C VAL A 192 -5.09 25.56 19.87
N LYS A 193 -6.32 25.92 19.42
CA LYS A 193 -7.10 26.99 20.07
C LYS A 193 -7.41 26.59 21.50
N SER A 194 -7.00 27.42 22.48
CA SER A 194 -7.47 27.27 23.86
C SER A 194 -8.99 27.47 23.86
N LYS A 195 -9.74 26.52 24.44
CA LYS A 195 -11.17 26.75 24.73
C LYS A 195 -11.22 27.91 25.72
N GLY A 196 -11.66 29.06 25.26
CA GLY A 196 -12.01 30.17 26.16
C GLY A 196 -13.05 29.68 27.16
N HIS A 197 -12.87 30.11 28.41
CA HIS A 197 -13.86 29.96 29.47
C HIS A 197 -15.09 30.74 29.12
#